data_d7b38f4560261389b6440b523ceadfec
#
_entry.id   d7b38f4560261389b6440b523ceadfec
#
_cell.length_a   1.000
_cell.length_b   1.000
_cell.length_c   1.000
_cell.angle_alpha   90.00
_cell.angle_beta   90.00
_cell.angle_gamma   90.00
#
_symmetry.space_group_name_H-M   'P 1'
#
loop_
_entity.id
_entity.type
_entity.pdbx_description
1 polymer ?
#
loop_
_entity_poly.entity_id
_entity_poly.type
_entity_poly.pdbx_seq_one_letter_code
_entity_poly.pdbx_strand_id
1 'polypeptide(L)'
;MRYLSLALIALVACGGATNTGDDGPPADAAPDAPGPGCWGLSPRTAAPETFVGPTGLQQRMTSLIDGAQQTLDVQMYLFTVTALADRIIAAKNRGVAVRVILDPDHAGNDTVRTKLVGASVPTRNAPTLYSFSHAKYLVIDGKAAVIMSMNFNVDAMSSERNYGMITRDPDDVADTQAIFDMDWAAGGGEAPKPADLACTRLVVSPNNAKQRLTDFIKSAKTKLDVEAMYIAEDGVRAAIVDAKKRGVDVRVILETSSDNTEVRTLFTANGIPVKGAGSFYLHAKLLVADGVAFVGSENFSITALTKNRELGAFVFEPTPAAVIQQQFETDWAASN
;
A
#
# COMPACT_ATOMS: atom_id res chain seq x y z
N MET A 1 -19.54 42.88 73.78
CA MET A 1 -19.58 41.71 74.68
C MET A 1 -19.26 40.54 73.83
N ARG A 2 -17.99 40.04 73.91
CA ARG A 2 -17.62 38.72 74.44
C ARG A 2 -18.13 37.58 73.51
N TYR A 3 -17.41 36.63 72.90
CA TYR A 3 -16.12 36.01 73.26
C TYR A 3 -15.43 35.46 72.02
N LEU A 4 -14.11 35.51 72.08
CA LEU A 4 -13.17 34.68 71.28
C LEU A 4 -13.40 33.19 71.53
N SER A 5 -13.16 32.39 70.55
CA SER A 5 -12.48 31.11 70.73
C SER A 5 -11.73 30.75 69.50
N LEU A 6 -10.43 30.63 69.62
CA LEU A 6 -9.46 30.02 68.66
C LEU A 6 -9.69 28.50 68.63
N ALA A 7 -9.58 27.95 67.50
CA ALA A 7 -9.13 26.57 67.35
C ALA A 7 -8.30 26.40 66.05
N LEU A 8 -7.20 25.73 66.23
CA LEU A 8 -5.99 25.54 65.43
C LEU A 8 -6.20 24.82 64.11
N ILE A 9 -5.65 25.31 63.05
CA ILE A 9 -4.72 24.83 62.01
C ILE A 9 -4.65 23.31 61.73
N ALA A 10 -4.96 22.94 60.50
CA ALA A 10 -4.17 21.97 59.75
C ALA A 10 -4.10 22.43 58.29
N LEU A 11 -2.92 22.89 57.89
CA LEU A 11 -2.57 23.10 56.46
C LEU A 11 -2.50 21.73 55.75
N VAL A 12 -3.33 21.54 54.74
CA VAL A 12 -3.05 20.58 53.66
C VAL A 12 -2.95 21.41 52.40
N ALA A 13 -1.75 21.54 51.88
CA ALA A 13 -1.47 22.13 50.61
C ALA A 13 -1.91 21.14 49.52
N CYS A 14 -3.04 21.37 48.89
CA CYS A 14 -3.37 20.76 47.59
C CYS A 14 -2.99 21.77 46.51
N GLY A 15 -1.86 21.48 45.84
CA GLY A 15 -1.48 22.15 44.60
C GLY A 15 -2.55 21.91 43.52
N GLY A 16 -3.21 22.98 43.09
CA GLY A 16 -4.07 22.96 41.94
C GLY A 16 -3.23 22.80 40.68
N ALA A 17 -3.33 21.64 40.04
CA ALA A 17 -2.89 21.47 38.67
C ALA A 17 -3.99 22.02 37.75
N THR A 18 -3.74 23.16 37.12
CA THR A 18 -4.54 23.65 36.01
C THR A 18 -4.30 22.75 34.82
N ASN A 19 -5.24 21.84 34.53
CA ASN A 19 -5.30 21.10 33.30
C ASN A 19 -5.72 22.06 32.17
N THR A 20 -4.76 22.63 31.46
CA THR A 20 -4.99 23.16 30.13
C THR A 20 -4.98 21.96 29.22
N GLY A 21 -6.18 21.53 28.79
CA GLY A 21 -6.31 20.50 27.75
C GLY A 21 -5.63 20.95 26.48
N ASP A 22 -4.50 20.34 26.20
CA ASP A 22 -3.88 20.34 24.87
C ASP A 22 -4.49 19.12 24.17
N ASP A 23 -5.57 19.35 23.42
CA ASP A 23 -6.15 18.38 22.49
C ASP A 23 -5.26 18.31 21.24
N GLY A 24 -3.99 17.97 21.42
CA GLY A 24 -3.12 17.52 20.36
C GLY A 24 -3.67 16.19 19.80
N PRO A 25 -3.49 15.92 18.48
CA PRO A 25 -3.86 14.62 17.94
C PRO A 25 -3.19 13.52 18.77
N PRO A 26 -3.84 12.35 18.94
CA PRO A 26 -3.27 11.28 19.74
C PRO A 26 -1.85 10.99 19.27
N ALA A 27 -0.92 10.96 20.23
CA ALA A 27 0.47 10.64 19.99
C ALA A 27 0.52 9.37 19.15
N ASP A 28 1.30 9.41 18.07
CA ASP A 28 1.54 8.28 17.18
C ASP A 28 1.74 7.03 18.06
N ALA A 29 0.83 6.07 17.92
CA ALA A 29 1.02 4.77 18.55
C ALA A 29 2.40 4.27 18.13
N ALA A 30 3.26 3.96 19.09
CA ALA A 30 4.56 3.37 18.79
C ALA A 30 4.32 2.18 17.85
N PRO A 31 5.16 2.00 16.79
CA PRO A 31 4.97 0.90 15.89
C PRO A 31 4.88 -0.38 16.71
N ASP A 32 3.82 -1.15 16.49
CA ASP A 32 3.63 -2.43 17.14
C ASP A 32 4.89 -3.27 16.92
N ALA A 33 5.73 -3.35 17.94
CA ALA A 33 6.80 -4.33 17.95
C ALA A 33 6.09 -5.68 17.78
N PRO A 34 6.52 -6.54 16.84
CA PRO A 34 5.88 -7.82 16.64
C PRO A 34 5.81 -8.53 17.99
N GLY A 35 4.60 -8.92 18.40
CA GLY A 35 4.38 -9.68 19.61
C GLY A 35 5.20 -10.98 19.58
N PRO A 36 5.43 -11.64 20.72
CA PRO A 36 6.14 -12.90 20.75
C PRO A 36 5.48 -13.90 19.80
N GLY A 37 6.19 -14.30 18.74
CA GLY A 37 5.68 -15.20 17.70
C GLY A 37 5.22 -14.52 16.40
N CYS A 38 5.26 -13.20 16.28
CA CYS A 38 4.99 -12.50 15.03
C CYS A 38 6.15 -12.60 14.05
N TRP A 39 5.96 -13.33 12.98
CA TRP A 39 6.95 -13.52 11.90
C TRP A 39 6.59 -12.71 10.64
N GLY A 40 5.85 -11.61 10.80
CA GLY A 40 5.37 -10.77 9.70
C GLY A 40 6.45 -10.19 8.78
N LEU A 41 7.71 -10.26 9.19
CA LEU A 41 8.87 -9.76 8.45
C LEU A 41 9.84 -10.89 8.06
N SER A 42 9.33 -12.09 7.79
CA SER A 42 10.12 -13.25 7.38
C SER A 42 9.47 -13.97 6.21
N PRO A 43 10.23 -14.81 5.48
CA PRO A 43 9.67 -15.66 4.43
C PRO A 43 8.49 -16.51 4.92
N ARG A 44 7.47 -16.64 4.08
CA ARG A 44 6.32 -17.54 4.30
C ARG A 44 6.65 -18.95 3.80
N THR A 45 5.89 -19.92 4.28
CA THR A 45 6.01 -21.31 3.79
C THR A 45 5.54 -21.45 2.34
N ALA A 46 4.54 -20.66 1.93
CA ALA A 46 4.09 -20.57 0.55
C ALA A 46 4.67 -19.30 -0.09
N ALA A 47 5.72 -19.45 -0.90
CA ALA A 47 6.32 -18.34 -1.63
C ALA A 47 5.30 -17.69 -2.59
N PRO A 48 5.20 -16.35 -2.65
CA PRO A 48 4.35 -15.68 -3.60
C PRO A 48 4.88 -15.83 -5.04
N GLU A 49 4.00 -15.68 -6.01
CA GLU A 49 4.38 -15.44 -7.41
C GLU A 49 4.46 -13.93 -7.63
N THR A 50 5.57 -13.44 -8.15
CA THR A 50 5.72 -12.03 -8.53
C THR A 50 5.60 -11.87 -10.05
N PHE A 51 5.10 -10.71 -10.47
CA PHE A 51 4.95 -10.39 -11.89
C PHE A 51 5.22 -8.91 -12.17
N VAL A 52 5.55 -8.63 -13.43
CA VAL A 52 5.93 -7.29 -13.90
C VAL A 52 5.07 -6.91 -15.08
N GLY A 53 4.59 -5.67 -15.09
CA GLY A 53 3.85 -5.10 -16.22
C GLY A 53 4.76 -4.36 -17.21
N PRO A 54 4.24 -4.10 -18.42
CA PRO A 54 2.87 -4.38 -18.90
C PRO A 54 2.66 -5.77 -19.50
N THR A 55 3.73 -6.51 -19.84
CA THR A 55 3.65 -7.71 -20.67
C THR A 55 2.75 -8.80 -20.07
N GLY A 56 1.71 -9.19 -20.81
CA GLY A 56 0.80 -10.27 -20.41
C GLY A 56 -0.15 -9.94 -19.25
N LEU A 57 -0.19 -8.71 -18.76
CA LEU A 57 -1.00 -8.34 -17.57
C LEU A 57 -2.48 -8.57 -17.79
N GLN A 58 -3.06 -8.10 -18.90
CA GLN A 58 -4.49 -8.28 -19.16
C GLN A 58 -4.87 -9.76 -19.19
N GLN A 59 -4.06 -10.60 -19.84
CA GLN A 59 -4.31 -12.04 -19.87
C GLN A 59 -4.19 -12.66 -18.47
N ARG A 60 -3.18 -12.27 -17.68
CA ARG A 60 -3.00 -12.72 -16.29
C ARG A 60 -4.23 -12.38 -15.44
N MET A 61 -4.70 -11.14 -15.48
CA MET A 61 -5.89 -10.72 -14.73
C MET A 61 -7.13 -11.45 -15.21
N THR A 62 -7.29 -11.62 -16.52
CA THR A 62 -8.37 -12.43 -17.12
C THR A 62 -8.35 -13.85 -16.55
N SER A 63 -7.18 -14.52 -16.58
CA SER A 63 -7.07 -15.90 -16.09
C SER A 63 -7.36 -16.03 -14.59
N LEU A 64 -6.93 -15.06 -13.78
CA LEU A 64 -7.22 -15.03 -12.35
C LEU A 64 -8.71 -14.86 -12.05
N ILE A 65 -9.39 -13.94 -12.74
CA ILE A 65 -10.84 -13.70 -12.61
C ILE A 65 -11.63 -14.91 -13.09
N ASP A 66 -11.23 -15.51 -14.20
CA ASP A 66 -11.89 -16.69 -14.75
C ASP A 66 -11.69 -17.93 -13.89
N GLY A 67 -10.58 -18.00 -13.17
CA GLY A 67 -10.27 -19.08 -12.24
C GLY A 67 -11.09 -19.08 -10.95
N ALA A 68 -11.75 -17.96 -10.59
CA ALA A 68 -12.56 -17.86 -9.38
C ALA A 68 -13.73 -18.85 -9.39
N GLN A 69 -13.90 -19.61 -8.30
CA GLN A 69 -14.90 -20.66 -8.18
C GLN A 69 -15.98 -20.36 -7.13
N GLN A 70 -15.63 -19.65 -6.05
CA GLN A 70 -16.52 -19.40 -4.91
C GLN A 70 -16.72 -17.90 -4.66
N THR A 71 -15.62 -17.15 -4.50
CA THR A 71 -15.65 -15.72 -4.17
C THR A 71 -14.65 -14.94 -5.02
N LEU A 72 -15.01 -13.70 -5.35
CA LEU A 72 -14.12 -12.76 -6.00
C LEU A 72 -14.34 -11.35 -5.43
N ASP A 73 -13.41 -10.87 -4.64
CA ASP A 73 -13.42 -9.53 -4.11
C ASP A 73 -12.38 -8.67 -4.87
N VAL A 74 -12.81 -7.50 -5.32
CA VAL A 74 -11.98 -6.59 -6.13
C VAL A 74 -12.04 -5.19 -5.53
N GLN A 75 -10.91 -4.63 -5.15
CA GLN A 75 -10.78 -3.20 -4.86
C GLN A 75 -9.86 -2.55 -5.88
N MET A 76 -10.36 -1.49 -6.54
CA MET A 76 -9.65 -0.85 -7.63
C MET A 76 -9.86 0.66 -7.63
N TYR A 77 -8.76 1.42 -7.68
CA TYR A 77 -8.79 2.88 -7.77
C TYR A 77 -9.34 3.36 -9.12
N LEU A 78 -8.72 2.91 -10.22
CA LEU A 78 -9.14 3.24 -11.58
C LEU A 78 -9.42 1.98 -12.39
N PHE A 79 -10.65 1.85 -12.88
CA PHE A 79 -11.11 0.70 -13.64
C PHE A 79 -11.81 1.13 -14.92
N THR A 80 -11.11 1.10 -16.04
CA THR A 80 -11.65 1.51 -17.36
C THR A 80 -11.64 0.39 -18.40
N VAL A 81 -10.91 -0.72 -18.18
CA VAL A 81 -10.83 -1.87 -19.09
C VAL A 81 -12.10 -2.70 -19.01
N THR A 82 -13.09 -2.37 -19.89
CA THR A 82 -14.39 -3.04 -19.90
C THR A 82 -14.31 -4.55 -20.11
N ALA A 83 -13.27 -5.05 -20.81
CA ALA A 83 -13.06 -6.48 -20.98
C ALA A 83 -12.82 -7.22 -19.63
N LEU A 84 -12.14 -6.61 -18.66
CA LEU A 84 -12.01 -7.18 -17.32
C LEU A 84 -13.33 -7.11 -16.53
N ALA A 85 -14.12 -6.04 -16.71
CA ALA A 85 -15.47 -5.96 -16.15
C ALA A 85 -16.37 -7.07 -16.70
N ASP A 86 -16.26 -7.40 -18.00
CA ASP A 86 -16.98 -8.52 -18.61
C ASP A 86 -16.61 -9.86 -17.98
N ARG A 87 -15.31 -10.06 -17.63
CA ARG A 87 -14.88 -11.28 -16.93
C ARG A 87 -15.44 -11.37 -15.51
N ILE A 88 -15.50 -10.24 -14.79
CA ILE A 88 -16.13 -10.15 -13.46
C ILE A 88 -17.62 -10.50 -13.55
N ILE A 89 -18.34 -9.94 -14.54
CA ILE A 89 -19.75 -10.27 -14.79
C ILE A 89 -19.91 -11.76 -15.12
N ALA A 90 -19.03 -12.31 -15.94
CA ALA A 90 -19.04 -13.73 -16.28
C ALA A 90 -18.78 -14.61 -15.03
N ALA A 91 -17.89 -14.22 -14.13
CA ALA A 91 -17.68 -14.91 -12.86
C ALA A 91 -18.96 -14.93 -12.02
N LYS A 92 -19.61 -13.78 -11.84
CA LYS A 92 -20.90 -13.70 -11.14
C LYS A 92 -21.98 -14.60 -11.79
N ASN A 93 -22.04 -14.62 -13.13
CA ASN A 93 -23.01 -15.44 -13.86
C ASN A 93 -22.73 -16.95 -13.74
N ARG A 94 -21.50 -17.35 -13.43
CA ARG A 94 -21.13 -18.72 -13.06
C ARG A 94 -21.53 -19.11 -11.63
N GLY A 95 -22.03 -18.17 -10.83
CA GLY A 95 -22.42 -18.38 -9.44
C GLY A 95 -21.34 -17.98 -8.42
N VAL A 96 -20.23 -17.37 -8.85
CA VAL A 96 -19.23 -16.81 -7.94
C VAL A 96 -19.83 -15.63 -7.16
N ALA A 97 -19.65 -15.61 -5.85
CA ALA A 97 -20.02 -14.46 -5.01
C ALA A 97 -19.01 -13.32 -5.24
N VAL A 98 -19.42 -12.32 -6.02
CA VAL A 98 -18.54 -11.20 -6.41
C VAL A 98 -18.87 -9.95 -5.62
N ARG A 99 -17.85 -9.21 -5.16
CA ARG A 99 -17.97 -7.88 -4.57
C ARG A 99 -16.91 -6.96 -5.19
N VAL A 100 -17.29 -5.72 -5.52
CA VAL A 100 -16.38 -4.73 -6.11
C VAL A 100 -16.44 -3.43 -5.33
N ILE A 101 -15.27 -2.92 -4.92
CA ILE A 101 -15.10 -1.57 -4.34
C ILE A 101 -14.38 -0.70 -5.37
N LEU A 102 -14.94 0.47 -5.67
CA LEU A 102 -14.34 1.47 -6.56
C LEU A 102 -14.21 2.81 -5.83
N ASP A 103 -13.14 3.53 -6.14
CA ASP A 103 -12.99 4.92 -5.67
C ASP A 103 -14.16 5.77 -6.17
N PRO A 104 -14.84 6.54 -5.28
CA PRO A 104 -16.02 7.32 -5.65
C PRO A 104 -15.70 8.55 -6.50
N ASP A 105 -14.52 9.14 -6.31
CA ASP A 105 -14.18 10.45 -6.87
C ASP A 105 -13.48 10.35 -8.23
N HIS A 106 -13.12 9.14 -8.65
CA HIS A 106 -12.48 8.93 -9.94
C HIS A 106 -13.53 8.74 -11.05
N ALA A 107 -13.86 9.82 -11.79
CA ALA A 107 -14.86 9.81 -12.87
C ALA A 107 -14.60 8.76 -13.97
N GLY A 108 -13.34 8.32 -14.15
CA GLY A 108 -12.98 7.22 -15.06
C GLY A 108 -13.67 5.90 -14.73
N ASN A 109 -14.16 5.72 -13.50
CA ASN A 109 -14.86 4.50 -13.07
C ASN A 109 -16.31 4.40 -13.55
N ASP A 110 -16.95 5.49 -14.00
CA ASP A 110 -18.39 5.56 -14.22
C ASP A 110 -18.90 4.55 -15.24
N THR A 111 -18.19 4.36 -16.34
CA THR A 111 -18.55 3.40 -17.38
C THR A 111 -18.55 1.97 -16.83
N VAL A 112 -17.48 1.57 -16.12
CA VAL A 112 -17.36 0.22 -15.55
C VAL A 112 -18.34 0.05 -14.39
N ARG A 113 -18.51 1.06 -13.54
CA ARG A 113 -19.49 1.05 -12.45
C ARG A 113 -20.90 0.81 -12.99
N THR A 114 -21.32 1.58 -13.99
CA THR A 114 -22.63 1.42 -14.63
C THR A 114 -22.82 0.02 -15.21
N LYS A 115 -21.77 -0.50 -15.86
CA LYS A 115 -21.78 -1.85 -16.45
C LYS A 115 -21.91 -2.96 -15.38
N LEU A 116 -21.16 -2.88 -14.30
CA LEU A 116 -21.20 -3.84 -13.20
C LEU A 116 -22.55 -3.81 -12.46
N VAL A 117 -23.03 -2.63 -12.11
CA VAL A 117 -24.33 -2.43 -11.45
C VAL A 117 -25.47 -2.89 -12.35
N GLY A 118 -25.45 -2.54 -13.66
CA GLY A 118 -26.43 -3.00 -14.64
C GLY A 118 -26.49 -4.53 -14.80
N ALA A 119 -25.38 -5.22 -14.56
CA ALA A 119 -25.31 -6.67 -14.51
C ALA A 119 -25.59 -7.25 -13.09
N SER A 120 -26.04 -6.43 -12.16
CA SER A 120 -26.31 -6.79 -10.76
C SER A 120 -25.10 -7.38 -10.02
N VAL A 121 -23.88 -6.92 -10.36
CA VAL A 121 -22.69 -7.19 -9.58
C VAL A 121 -22.71 -6.31 -8.34
N PRO A 122 -22.66 -6.85 -7.11
CA PRO A 122 -22.51 -6.04 -5.89
C PRO A 122 -21.30 -5.11 -5.99
N THR A 123 -21.57 -3.81 -6.10
CA THR A 123 -20.54 -2.77 -6.28
C THR A 123 -20.81 -1.64 -5.28
N ARG A 124 -19.79 -1.29 -4.48
CA ARG A 124 -19.85 -0.20 -3.50
C ARG A 124 -18.83 0.88 -3.85
N ASN A 125 -19.10 2.08 -3.41
CA ASN A 125 -18.09 3.13 -3.29
C ASN A 125 -17.20 2.80 -2.10
N ALA A 126 -15.91 3.11 -2.23
CA ALA A 126 -15.02 3.07 -1.12
C ALA A 126 -15.46 4.06 -0.01
N PRO A 127 -15.11 3.78 1.27
CA PRO A 127 -15.45 4.68 2.36
C PRO A 127 -14.82 6.07 2.17
N THR A 128 -15.57 7.12 2.52
CA THR A 128 -15.15 8.53 2.42
C THR A 128 -14.17 8.96 3.52
N LEU A 129 -13.77 8.05 4.40
CA LEU A 129 -12.77 8.32 5.44
C LEU A 129 -11.35 8.44 4.90
N TYR A 130 -11.10 8.00 3.66
CA TYR A 130 -9.82 8.12 2.97
C TYR A 130 -9.86 9.29 1.98
N SER A 131 -8.70 9.94 1.75
CA SER A 131 -8.59 10.95 0.68
C SER A 131 -8.82 10.32 -0.70
N PHE A 132 -8.27 9.11 -0.91
CA PHE A 132 -8.54 8.27 -2.08
C PHE A 132 -8.51 6.80 -1.65
N SER A 133 -9.35 5.99 -2.26
CA SER A 133 -9.22 4.54 -2.19
C SER A 133 -8.30 4.05 -3.30
N HIS A 134 -7.00 4.24 -3.09
CA HIS A 134 -5.98 4.07 -4.12
C HIS A 134 -5.38 2.65 -4.16
N ALA A 135 -5.82 1.73 -3.33
CA ALA A 135 -5.42 0.33 -3.35
C ALA A 135 -5.88 -0.41 -4.62
N LYS A 136 -5.10 -1.40 -5.07
CA LYS A 136 -5.38 -2.23 -6.23
C LYS A 136 -5.08 -3.68 -5.88
N TYR A 137 -6.14 -4.42 -5.55
CA TYR A 137 -5.98 -5.82 -5.17
C TYR A 137 -7.24 -6.65 -5.43
N LEU A 138 -7.06 -7.97 -5.46
CA LEU A 138 -8.13 -8.95 -5.52
C LEU A 138 -7.92 -9.99 -4.42
N VAL A 139 -9.03 -10.51 -3.89
CA VAL A 139 -9.03 -11.75 -3.10
C VAL A 139 -9.91 -12.77 -3.81
N ILE A 140 -9.37 -13.97 -4.04
CA ILE A 140 -9.97 -15.00 -4.86
C ILE A 140 -10.15 -16.25 -4.01
N ASP A 141 -11.41 -16.69 -3.86
CA ASP A 141 -11.82 -17.93 -3.15
C ASP A 141 -11.33 -18.02 -1.69
N GLY A 142 -10.92 -16.90 -1.07
CA GLY A 142 -10.24 -16.92 0.23
C GLY A 142 -8.94 -17.74 0.22
N LYS A 143 -8.32 -17.93 -0.97
CA LYS A 143 -7.14 -18.78 -1.17
C LYS A 143 -5.98 -18.06 -1.87
N ALA A 144 -6.25 -16.94 -2.50
CA ALA A 144 -5.21 -16.13 -3.13
C ALA A 144 -5.53 -14.65 -2.97
N ALA A 145 -4.50 -13.85 -2.69
CA ALA A 145 -4.55 -12.40 -2.77
C ALA A 145 -3.59 -11.90 -3.85
N VAL A 146 -4.06 -10.97 -4.69
CA VAL A 146 -3.28 -10.32 -5.74
C VAL A 146 -3.09 -8.87 -5.32
N ILE A 147 -1.87 -8.46 -5.02
CA ILE A 147 -1.52 -7.11 -4.56
C ILE A 147 -0.61 -6.48 -5.62
N MET A 148 -0.91 -5.24 -6.04
CA MET A 148 -0.23 -4.68 -7.21
C MET A 148 -0.22 -3.15 -7.23
N SER A 149 0.69 -2.57 -8.00
CA SER A 149 0.74 -1.13 -8.25
C SER A 149 -0.19 -0.67 -9.38
N MET A 150 -0.62 -1.59 -10.26
CA MET A 150 -1.35 -1.26 -11.48
C MET A 150 -2.85 -1.05 -11.28
N ASN A 151 -3.39 -0.10 -12.03
CA ASN A 151 -4.82 0.06 -12.23
C ASN A 151 -5.37 -0.91 -13.30
N PHE A 152 -6.68 -1.02 -13.41
CA PHE A 152 -7.33 -1.69 -14.53
C PHE A 152 -7.67 -0.69 -15.65
N ASN A 153 -6.64 0.00 -16.17
CA ASN A 153 -6.73 0.93 -17.28
C ASN A 153 -5.87 0.46 -18.47
N VAL A 154 -6.07 1.05 -19.63
CA VAL A 154 -5.39 0.65 -20.87
C VAL A 154 -3.89 0.84 -20.75
N ASP A 155 -3.43 1.94 -20.17
CA ASP A 155 -2.01 2.24 -20.07
C ASP A 155 -1.27 1.22 -19.18
N ALA A 156 -1.88 0.83 -18.05
CA ALA A 156 -1.32 -0.23 -17.19
C ALA A 156 -1.18 -1.57 -17.91
N MET A 157 -2.08 -1.87 -18.86
CA MET A 157 -2.07 -3.13 -19.61
C MET A 157 -1.14 -3.09 -20.83
N SER A 158 -0.63 -1.91 -21.24
CA SER A 158 0.10 -1.77 -22.52
C SER A 158 1.47 -1.10 -22.42
N SER A 159 1.69 -0.17 -21.51
CA SER A 159 2.88 0.71 -21.54
C SER A 159 3.48 1.05 -20.19
N GLU A 160 2.75 0.87 -19.07
CA GLU A 160 3.24 1.26 -17.76
C GLU A 160 4.10 0.18 -17.12
N ARG A 161 5.24 0.58 -16.53
CA ARG A 161 5.98 -0.28 -15.60
C ARG A 161 5.22 -0.36 -14.28
N ASN A 162 4.80 -1.57 -13.95
CA ASN A 162 4.09 -1.92 -12.73
C ASN A 162 4.62 -3.23 -12.17
N TYR A 163 4.44 -3.44 -10.85
CA TYR A 163 4.79 -4.67 -10.15
C TYR A 163 3.59 -5.22 -9.38
N GLY A 164 3.56 -6.52 -9.23
CA GLY A 164 2.54 -7.19 -8.43
C GLY A 164 3.01 -8.53 -7.90
N MET A 165 2.25 -9.02 -6.93
CA MET A 165 2.43 -10.36 -6.37
C MET A 165 1.10 -11.08 -6.20
N ILE A 166 1.17 -12.40 -6.24
CA ILE A 166 0.06 -13.29 -5.91
C ILE A 166 0.54 -14.13 -4.74
N THR A 167 -0.05 -13.93 -3.57
CA THR A 167 0.20 -14.78 -2.41
C THR A 167 -0.92 -15.81 -2.23
N ARG A 168 -0.55 -17.00 -1.78
CA ARG A 168 -1.45 -18.07 -1.35
C ARG A 168 -1.17 -18.47 0.10
N ASP A 169 -0.34 -17.70 0.78
CA ASP A 169 -0.14 -17.88 2.21
C ASP A 169 -1.42 -17.53 2.97
N PRO A 170 -1.91 -18.42 3.84
CA PRO A 170 -3.19 -18.24 4.53
C PRO A 170 -3.28 -16.95 5.35
N ASP A 171 -2.17 -16.55 5.99
CA ASP A 171 -2.14 -15.32 6.82
C ASP A 171 -2.26 -14.08 5.96
N ASP A 172 -1.49 -14.00 4.87
CA ASP A 172 -1.55 -12.87 3.94
C ASP A 172 -2.93 -12.74 3.29
N VAL A 173 -3.53 -13.87 2.92
CA VAL A 173 -4.88 -13.90 2.32
C VAL A 173 -5.92 -13.47 3.35
N ALA A 174 -5.83 -13.95 4.59
CA ALA A 174 -6.76 -13.58 5.66
C ALA A 174 -6.64 -12.09 6.01
N ASP A 175 -5.44 -11.55 6.09
CA ASP A 175 -5.19 -10.13 6.34
C ASP A 175 -5.76 -9.26 5.22
N THR A 176 -5.52 -9.64 3.95
CA THR A 176 -6.06 -8.93 2.78
C THR A 176 -7.59 -8.98 2.76
N GLN A 177 -8.18 -10.13 3.09
CA GLN A 177 -9.63 -10.29 3.20
C GLN A 177 -10.22 -9.42 4.31
N ALA A 178 -9.58 -9.37 5.48
CA ALA A 178 -10.04 -8.55 6.60
C ALA A 178 -10.04 -7.05 6.25
N ILE A 179 -9.05 -6.59 5.49
CA ILE A 179 -9.00 -5.20 4.98
C ILE A 179 -10.15 -4.95 4.00
N PHE A 180 -10.38 -5.88 3.07
CA PHE A 180 -11.50 -5.77 2.13
C PHE A 180 -12.85 -5.72 2.85
N ASP A 181 -13.08 -6.63 3.80
CA ASP A 181 -14.34 -6.72 4.54
C ASP A 181 -14.59 -5.45 5.38
N MET A 182 -13.55 -4.89 5.97
CA MET A 182 -13.62 -3.62 6.69
C MET A 182 -14.04 -2.48 5.76
N ASP A 183 -13.38 -2.34 4.61
CA ASP A 183 -13.68 -1.28 3.63
C ASP A 183 -15.05 -1.50 2.98
N TRP A 184 -15.45 -2.75 2.74
CA TRP A 184 -16.76 -3.10 2.23
C TRP A 184 -17.88 -2.70 3.19
N ALA A 185 -17.75 -3.04 4.47
CA ALA A 185 -18.73 -2.69 5.50
C ALA A 185 -18.85 -1.17 5.61
N ALA A 186 -17.73 -0.46 5.74
CA ALA A 186 -17.71 0.98 5.85
C ALA A 186 -18.30 1.68 4.61
N GLY A 187 -18.01 1.20 3.40
CA GLY A 187 -18.57 1.70 2.15
C GLY A 187 -20.10 1.46 2.01
N GLY A 188 -20.62 0.50 2.75
CA GLY A 188 -22.07 0.23 2.86
C GLY A 188 -22.76 0.97 3.99
N GLY A 189 -22.04 1.76 4.79
CA GLY A 189 -22.57 2.43 5.98
C GLY A 189 -22.73 1.49 7.20
N GLU A 190 -22.14 0.30 7.15
CA GLU A 190 -22.12 -0.66 8.25
C GLU A 190 -20.91 -0.40 9.16
N ALA A 191 -21.00 -0.75 10.45
CA ALA A 191 -19.87 -0.63 11.37
C ALA A 191 -18.76 -1.63 10.97
N PRO A 192 -17.56 -1.17 10.56
CA PRO A 192 -16.50 -2.07 10.14
C PRO A 192 -15.87 -2.78 11.36
N LYS A 193 -15.50 -4.05 11.18
CA LYS A 193 -14.59 -4.73 12.11
C LYS A 193 -13.16 -4.36 11.71
N PRO A 194 -12.37 -3.73 12.60
CA PRO A 194 -10.98 -3.42 12.31
C PRO A 194 -10.17 -4.69 11.97
N ALA A 195 -9.32 -4.61 10.95
CA ALA A 195 -8.36 -5.66 10.65
C ALA A 195 -7.26 -5.67 11.74
N ASP A 196 -6.88 -6.87 12.19
CA ASP A 196 -5.70 -7.03 13.05
C ASP A 196 -4.45 -7.03 12.15
N LEU A 197 -3.63 -6.00 12.31
CA LEU A 197 -2.42 -5.80 11.51
C LEU A 197 -1.13 -6.00 12.30
N ALA A 198 -1.22 -6.46 13.57
CA ALA A 198 -0.06 -6.57 14.45
C ALA A 198 1.03 -7.49 13.91
N CYS A 199 0.63 -8.61 13.29
CA CYS A 199 1.56 -9.61 12.75
C CYS A 199 1.55 -9.68 11.20
N THR A 200 0.96 -8.73 10.54
CA THR A 200 0.84 -8.71 9.08
C THR A 200 2.18 -8.41 8.40
N ARG A 201 2.42 -8.99 7.22
CA ARG A 201 3.48 -8.50 6.32
C ARG A 201 2.97 -7.48 5.29
N LEU A 202 1.68 -7.17 5.34
CA LEU A 202 1.10 -6.15 4.48
C LEU A 202 1.53 -4.75 4.94
N VAL A 203 1.71 -3.89 3.97
CA VAL A 203 1.87 -2.45 4.16
C VAL A 203 0.53 -1.80 3.87
N VAL A 204 -0.05 -1.11 4.85
CA VAL A 204 -1.43 -0.62 4.76
C VAL A 204 -1.47 0.86 5.12
N SER A 205 -1.89 1.71 4.21
CA SER A 205 -2.18 3.10 4.49
C SER A 205 -3.67 3.28 4.84
N PRO A 206 -3.96 4.16 5.81
CA PRO A 206 -3.07 5.06 6.58
C PRO A 206 -2.44 4.41 7.83
N ASN A 207 -2.62 3.11 8.07
CA ASN A 207 -2.33 2.45 9.34
C ASN A 207 -0.83 2.35 9.67
N ASN A 208 -0.05 1.66 8.80
CA ASN A 208 1.36 1.35 9.09
C ASN A 208 2.33 1.71 7.95
N ALA A 209 1.84 2.17 6.79
CA ALA A 209 2.63 2.31 5.57
C ALA A 209 3.86 3.23 5.74
N LYS A 210 3.66 4.43 6.28
CA LYS A 210 4.74 5.41 6.46
C LYS A 210 5.87 4.83 7.30
N GLN A 211 5.53 4.27 8.47
CA GLN A 211 6.51 3.72 9.40
C GLN A 211 7.24 2.52 8.81
N ARG A 212 6.49 1.55 8.27
CA ARG A 212 7.08 0.30 7.75
C ARG A 212 7.99 0.53 6.55
N LEU A 213 7.61 1.40 5.62
CA LEU A 213 8.44 1.72 4.46
C LEU A 213 9.70 2.50 4.86
N THR A 214 9.56 3.45 5.78
CA THR A 214 10.72 4.18 6.31
C THR A 214 11.68 3.26 7.05
N ASP A 215 11.18 2.35 7.88
CA ASP A 215 12.00 1.37 8.60
C ASP A 215 12.65 0.36 7.66
N PHE A 216 11.93 -0.05 6.62
CA PHE A 216 12.50 -0.91 5.58
C PHE A 216 13.70 -0.26 4.87
N ILE A 217 13.57 1.01 4.48
CA ILE A 217 14.70 1.77 3.89
C ILE A 217 15.86 1.89 4.90
N LYS A 218 15.56 2.17 6.17
CA LYS A 218 16.58 2.25 7.23
C LYS A 218 17.28 0.92 7.51
N SER A 219 16.61 -0.20 7.30
CA SER A 219 17.16 -1.53 7.52
C SER A 219 18.19 -1.95 6.49
N ALA A 220 18.25 -1.30 5.32
CA ALA A 220 19.20 -1.57 4.26
C ALA A 220 20.65 -1.45 4.76
N LYS A 221 21.46 -2.48 4.50
CA LYS A 221 22.85 -2.58 4.95
C LYS A 221 23.87 -2.52 3.80
N THR A 222 23.54 -3.10 2.66
CA THR A 222 24.45 -3.23 1.53
C THR A 222 23.91 -2.58 0.26
N LYS A 223 22.64 -2.78 -0.07
CA LYS A 223 22.05 -2.32 -1.32
C LYS A 223 20.61 -1.84 -1.11
N LEU A 224 20.26 -0.73 -1.77
CA LEU A 224 18.90 -0.20 -1.84
C LEU A 224 18.61 0.27 -3.27
N ASP A 225 17.71 -0.39 -3.95
CA ASP A 225 17.19 0.00 -5.25
C ASP A 225 15.78 0.57 -5.08
N VAL A 226 15.52 1.72 -5.70
CA VAL A 226 14.24 2.42 -5.65
C VAL A 226 13.76 2.67 -7.07
N GLU A 227 12.52 2.28 -7.37
CA GLU A 227 11.89 2.58 -8.66
C GLU A 227 10.50 3.14 -8.41
N ALA A 228 10.32 4.45 -8.62
CA ALA A 228 9.13 5.15 -8.16
C ALA A 228 8.62 6.19 -9.17
N MET A 229 7.30 6.26 -9.30
CA MET A 229 6.63 7.32 -10.04
C MET A 229 7.03 8.70 -9.50
N TYR A 230 7.00 8.89 -8.18
CA TYR A 230 7.53 10.08 -7.51
C TYR A 230 7.80 9.83 -6.03
N ILE A 231 8.68 10.66 -5.44
CA ILE A 231 9.03 10.63 -4.02
C ILE A 231 8.88 12.04 -3.46
N ALA A 232 7.82 12.29 -2.70
CA ALA A 232 7.49 13.60 -2.15
C ALA A 232 7.43 13.64 -0.61
N GLU A 233 7.49 12.48 0.07
CA GLU A 233 7.45 12.40 1.53
C GLU A 233 8.87 12.59 2.10
N ASP A 234 9.04 13.58 3.00
CA ASP A 234 10.34 14.00 3.51
C ASP A 234 11.06 12.91 4.33
N GLY A 235 10.33 12.12 5.10
CA GLY A 235 10.89 11.03 5.89
C GLY A 235 11.46 9.91 5.00
N VAL A 236 10.80 9.60 3.89
CA VAL A 236 11.29 8.65 2.88
C VAL A 236 12.55 9.22 2.19
N ARG A 237 12.51 10.49 1.77
CA ARG A 237 13.67 11.17 1.18
C ARG A 237 14.87 11.13 2.12
N ALA A 238 14.67 11.51 3.39
CA ALA A 238 15.70 11.50 4.41
C ALA A 238 16.25 10.09 4.66
N ALA A 239 15.40 9.07 4.77
CA ALA A 239 15.82 7.69 4.99
C ALA A 239 16.70 7.16 3.83
N ILE A 240 16.37 7.50 2.58
CA ILE A 240 17.17 7.14 1.39
C ILE A 240 18.55 7.84 1.43
N VAL A 241 18.58 9.14 1.73
CA VAL A 241 19.84 9.89 1.88
C VAL A 241 20.70 9.33 3.02
N ASP A 242 20.09 8.98 4.14
CA ASP A 242 20.80 8.41 5.28
C ASP A 242 21.31 6.98 5.01
N ALA A 243 20.60 6.19 4.20
CA ALA A 243 21.12 4.91 3.71
C ALA A 243 22.43 5.13 2.93
N LYS A 244 22.45 6.09 2.01
CA LYS A 244 23.68 6.45 1.27
C LYS A 244 24.81 6.88 2.19
N LYS A 245 24.53 7.74 3.19
CA LYS A 245 25.54 8.18 4.18
C LYS A 245 26.09 7.01 5.03
N ARG A 246 25.29 5.97 5.26
CA ARG A 246 25.75 4.74 5.94
C ARG A 246 26.63 3.85 5.06
N GLY A 247 26.82 4.20 3.78
CA GLY A 247 27.62 3.43 2.83
C GLY A 247 26.84 2.38 2.05
N VAL A 248 25.50 2.41 2.11
CA VAL A 248 24.64 1.54 1.30
C VAL A 248 24.79 1.93 -0.18
N ASP A 249 24.88 0.95 -1.07
CA ASP A 249 24.81 1.19 -2.52
C ASP A 249 23.35 1.50 -2.89
N VAL A 250 23.06 2.81 -3.07
CA VAL A 250 21.71 3.31 -3.37
C VAL A 250 21.62 3.69 -4.83
N ARG A 251 20.59 3.20 -5.53
CA ARG A 251 20.25 3.58 -6.90
C ARG A 251 18.76 3.93 -6.99
N VAL A 252 18.41 4.94 -7.78
CA VAL A 252 17.04 5.43 -7.89
C VAL A 252 16.65 5.61 -9.36
N ILE A 253 15.51 5.04 -9.76
CA ILE A 253 14.82 5.36 -11.03
C ILE A 253 13.55 6.13 -10.69
N LEU A 254 13.35 7.28 -11.34
CA LEU A 254 12.15 8.11 -11.17
C LEU A 254 11.47 8.35 -12.51
N GLU A 255 10.16 8.46 -12.50
CA GLU A 255 9.43 8.95 -13.67
C GLU A 255 9.97 10.31 -14.11
N THR A 256 10.01 10.51 -15.43
CA THR A 256 10.49 11.75 -16.06
C THR A 256 9.40 12.83 -15.97
N SER A 257 9.17 13.34 -14.77
CA SER A 257 8.19 14.37 -14.44
C SER A 257 8.87 15.54 -13.72
N SER A 258 8.35 16.76 -13.90
CA SER A 258 8.75 17.95 -13.13
C SER A 258 8.55 17.78 -11.63
N ASP A 259 7.60 16.94 -11.20
CA ASP A 259 7.32 16.62 -9.79
C ASP A 259 8.54 16.00 -9.09
N ASN A 260 9.44 15.39 -9.86
CA ASN A 260 10.66 14.77 -9.34
C ASN A 260 11.90 15.70 -9.38
N THR A 261 11.78 16.93 -9.82
CA THR A 261 12.93 17.84 -9.97
C THR A 261 13.65 18.09 -8.65
N GLU A 262 12.90 18.37 -7.59
CA GLU A 262 13.47 18.64 -6.27
C GLU A 262 14.18 17.41 -5.69
N VAL A 263 13.53 16.23 -5.72
CA VAL A 263 14.10 15.02 -5.18
C VAL A 263 15.30 14.50 -5.99
N ARG A 264 15.31 14.70 -7.32
CA ARG A 264 16.49 14.44 -8.16
C ARG A 264 17.67 15.31 -7.72
N THR A 265 17.44 16.60 -7.52
CA THR A 265 18.47 17.53 -7.04
C THR A 265 19.00 17.11 -5.67
N LEU A 266 18.11 16.79 -4.73
CA LEU A 266 18.47 16.33 -3.39
C LEU A 266 19.35 15.06 -3.44
N PHE A 267 18.92 14.05 -4.17
CA PHE A 267 19.63 12.77 -4.24
C PHE A 267 20.98 12.91 -4.94
N THR A 268 21.05 13.62 -6.05
CA THR A 268 22.30 13.87 -6.78
C THR A 268 23.31 14.63 -5.92
N ALA A 269 22.86 15.66 -5.18
CA ALA A 269 23.71 16.43 -4.26
C ALA A 269 24.27 15.55 -3.10
N ASN A 270 23.62 14.44 -2.78
CA ASN A 270 24.07 13.45 -1.79
C ASN A 270 24.81 12.26 -2.41
N GLY A 271 25.21 12.33 -3.69
CA GLY A 271 25.96 11.28 -4.37
C GLY A 271 25.17 10.01 -4.65
N ILE A 272 23.86 10.10 -4.71
CA ILE A 272 22.98 8.99 -5.09
C ILE A 272 22.78 9.04 -6.62
N PRO A 273 23.11 7.97 -7.37
CA PRO A 273 22.76 7.88 -8.78
C PRO A 273 21.25 7.89 -8.98
N VAL A 274 20.76 8.85 -9.78
CA VAL A 274 19.34 8.95 -10.14
C VAL A 274 19.20 8.94 -11.65
N LYS A 275 18.41 8.01 -12.16
CA LYS A 275 18.05 7.91 -13.58
C LYS A 275 16.59 8.27 -13.81
N GLY A 276 16.26 8.78 -15.00
CA GLY A 276 14.91 8.94 -15.50
C GLY A 276 14.42 7.66 -16.15
N ALA A 277 13.17 7.27 -15.93
CA ALA A 277 12.55 6.23 -16.71
C ALA A 277 12.66 6.56 -18.19
N GLY A 278 13.15 5.61 -19.00
CA GLY A 278 13.52 5.86 -20.39
C GLY A 278 12.34 5.68 -21.34
N SER A 279 12.16 4.46 -21.86
CA SER A 279 11.19 4.15 -22.91
C SER A 279 9.82 3.69 -22.39
N PHE A 280 9.58 3.72 -21.07
CA PHE A 280 8.32 3.29 -20.43
C PHE A 280 7.82 4.35 -19.45
N TYR A 281 6.50 4.39 -19.25
CA TYR A 281 5.93 5.21 -18.17
C TYR A 281 6.07 4.46 -16.85
N LEU A 282 6.72 5.09 -15.88
CA LEU A 282 6.99 4.49 -14.59
C LEU A 282 5.86 4.75 -13.60
N HIS A 283 5.02 3.76 -13.38
CA HIS A 283 3.94 3.80 -12.40
C HIS A 283 4.23 2.95 -11.16
N ALA A 284 5.42 2.37 -11.05
CA ALA A 284 5.85 1.56 -9.92
C ALA A 284 6.02 2.36 -8.62
N LYS A 285 5.97 1.67 -7.49
CA LYS A 285 6.30 2.12 -6.14
C LYS A 285 7.11 1.00 -5.48
N LEU A 286 8.30 0.78 -6.02
CA LEU A 286 9.16 -0.35 -5.70
C LEU A 286 10.33 0.08 -4.79
N LEU A 287 10.58 -0.72 -3.77
CA LEU A 287 11.83 -0.73 -3.01
C LEU A 287 12.40 -2.15 -3.04
N VAL A 288 13.70 -2.28 -3.25
CA VAL A 288 14.41 -3.55 -3.06
C VAL A 288 15.62 -3.28 -2.17
N ALA A 289 15.66 -3.90 -0.99
CA ALA A 289 16.75 -3.75 -0.04
C ALA A 289 17.29 -5.14 0.35
N ASP A 290 18.59 -5.37 0.12
CA ASP A 290 19.31 -6.58 0.54
C ASP A 290 18.60 -7.89 0.18
N GLY A 291 17.93 -7.94 -0.99
CA GLY A 291 17.24 -9.14 -1.48
C GLY A 291 15.77 -9.27 -1.04
N VAL A 292 15.25 -8.33 -0.30
CA VAL A 292 13.81 -8.22 0.02
C VAL A 292 13.19 -7.14 -0.85
N ALA A 293 11.99 -7.37 -1.39
CA ALA A 293 11.27 -6.38 -2.17
C ALA A 293 9.99 -5.91 -1.47
N PHE A 294 9.63 -4.65 -1.67
CA PHE A 294 8.30 -4.12 -1.39
C PHE A 294 7.58 -3.89 -2.72
N VAL A 295 6.33 -4.34 -2.80
CA VAL A 295 5.43 -4.16 -3.95
C VAL A 295 4.09 -3.66 -3.45
N GLY A 296 3.57 -2.57 -4.01
CA GLY A 296 2.29 -2.02 -3.56
C GLY A 296 1.81 -0.82 -4.37
N SER A 297 0.75 -0.22 -3.88
CA SER A 297 0.10 0.95 -4.50
C SER A 297 0.58 2.28 -3.91
N GLU A 298 1.33 2.26 -2.83
CA GLU A 298 1.76 3.40 -2.03
C GLU A 298 2.74 4.29 -2.78
N ASN A 299 2.29 5.39 -3.36
CA ASN A 299 3.20 6.46 -3.75
C ASN A 299 3.96 6.97 -2.52
N PHE A 300 5.22 7.34 -2.68
CA PHE A 300 6.02 7.87 -1.57
C PHE A 300 5.71 9.35 -1.32
N SER A 301 4.43 9.63 -0.96
CA SER A 301 3.91 10.96 -0.62
C SER A 301 3.16 10.92 0.71
N ILE A 302 3.06 12.07 1.38
CA ILE A 302 2.36 12.16 2.67
C ILE A 302 0.90 11.70 2.53
N THR A 303 0.21 12.10 1.45
CA THR A 303 -1.19 11.71 1.22
C THR A 303 -1.32 10.20 1.05
N ALA A 304 -0.49 9.58 0.22
CA ALA A 304 -0.52 8.14 -0.01
C ALA A 304 -0.19 7.35 1.26
N LEU A 305 0.79 7.81 2.06
CA LEU A 305 1.26 7.07 3.22
C LEU A 305 0.44 7.30 4.49
N THR A 306 -0.43 8.34 4.55
CA THR A 306 -1.13 8.70 5.80
C THR A 306 -2.61 9.05 5.65
N LYS A 307 -3.14 9.14 4.42
CA LYS A 307 -4.53 9.59 4.18
C LYS A 307 -5.30 8.72 3.20
N ASN A 308 -4.63 8.06 2.26
CA ASN A 308 -5.28 7.16 1.33
C ASN A 308 -5.50 5.78 1.95
N ARG A 309 -6.42 5.01 1.36
CA ARG A 309 -6.34 3.55 1.43
C ARG A 309 -5.38 3.07 0.37
N GLU A 310 -4.24 2.52 0.79
CA GLU A 310 -3.28 1.83 -0.06
C GLU A 310 -3.03 0.42 0.47
N LEU A 311 -2.50 -0.45 -0.37
CA LEU A 311 -2.10 -1.80 0.01
C LEU A 311 -0.83 -2.23 -0.73
N GLY A 312 0.14 -2.69 0.04
CA GLY A 312 1.36 -3.29 -0.42
C GLY A 312 1.79 -4.47 0.46
N ALA A 313 2.85 -5.14 0.07
CA ALA A 313 3.42 -6.23 0.84
C ALA A 313 4.92 -6.36 0.61
N PHE A 314 5.62 -6.95 1.60
CA PHE A 314 7.01 -7.35 1.45
C PHE A 314 7.11 -8.76 0.88
N VAL A 315 8.08 -8.95 0.00
CA VAL A 315 8.48 -10.22 -0.61
C VAL A 315 9.84 -10.59 -0.03
N PHE A 316 9.86 -11.49 0.94
CA PHE A 316 11.07 -11.95 1.61
C PHE A 316 11.69 -13.19 0.95
N GLU A 317 10.92 -13.88 0.13
CA GLU A 317 11.31 -15.12 -0.52
C GLU A 317 12.33 -14.83 -1.65
N PRO A 318 13.52 -15.44 -1.63
CA PRO A 318 14.61 -15.06 -2.54
C PRO A 318 14.27 -15.20 -4.02
N THR A 319 13.57 -16.26 -4.42
CA THR A 319 13.23 -16.51 -5.84
C THR A 319 12.24 -15.47 -6.38
N PRO A 320 11.08 -15.18 -5.74
CA PRO A 320 10.19 -14.10 -6.18
C PRO A 320 10.85 -12.71 -6.14
N ALA A 321 11.63 -12.42 -5.10
CA ALA A 321 12.34 -11.13 -4.99
C ALA A 321 13.39 -10.97 -6.11
N ALA A 322 14.06 -12.06 -6.52
CA ALA A 322 15.02 -12.03 -7.62
C ALA A 322 14.38 -11.67 -8.96
N VAL A 323 13.13 -12.07 -9.23
CA VAL A 323 12.40 -11.67 -10.44
C VAL A 323 12.23 -10.15 -10.50
N ILE A 324 11.86 -9.55 -9.36
CA ILE A 324 11.71 -8.09 -9.24
C ILE A 324 13.07 -7.39 -9.40
N GLN A 325 14.11 -7.89 -8.70
CA GLN A 325 15.45 -7.34 -8.79
C GLN A 325 15.99 -7.39 -10.22
N GLN A 326 15.78 -8.49 -10.95
CA GLN A 326 16.21 -8.63 -12.32
C GLN A 326 15.51 -7.62 -13.25
N GLN A 327 14.22 -7.35 -13.01
CA GLN A 327 13.54 -6.31 -13.78
C GLN A 327 14.10 -4.93 -13.48
N PHE A 328 14.37 -4.62 -12.20
CA PHE A 328 15.02 -3.36 -11.85
C PHE A 328 16.37 -3.20 -12.57
N GLU A 329 17.21 -4.24 -12.67
CA GLU A 329 18.48 -4.18 -13.42
C GLU A 329 18.24 -3.90 -14.91
N THR A 330 17.21 -4.50 -15.49
CA THR A 330 16.82 -4.25 -16.89
C THR A 330 16.39 -2.80 -17.09
N ASP A 331 15.55 -2.29 -16.19
CA ASP A 331 15.05 -0.91 -16.24
C ASP A 331 16.17 0.10 -15.95
N TRP A 332 17.08 -0.22 -15.01
CA TRP A 332 18.27 0.59 -14.74
C TRP A 332 19.18 0.72 -15.97
N ALA A 333 19.38 -0.38 -16.70
CA ALA A 333 20.18 -0.36 -17.94
C ALA A 333 19.52 0.44 -19.06
N ALA A 334 18.18 0.44 -19.13
CA ALA A 334 17.40 1.14 -20.16
C ALA A 334 17.12 2.62 -19.80
N SER A 335 17.31 3.02 -18.55
CA SER A 335 17.09 4.39 -18.05
C SER A 335 18.28 5.30 -18.27
N ASN A 336 18.07 6.63 -18.30
CA ASN A 336 19.07 7.65 -18.60
C ASN A 336 19.08 8.80 -17.56
#